data_928b079aa6ab7769b471ddfc6917b380
#
_entry.id   928b079aa6ab7769b471ddfc6917b380
#
_cell.length_a   1.000
_cell.length_b   1.000
_cell.length_c   1.000
_cell.angle_alpha   90.00
_cell.angle_beta   90.00
_cell.angle_gamma   90.00
#
_symmetry.space_group_name_H-M   'P 1'
#
loop_
_entity.id
_entity.type
_entity.pdbx_description
1 polymer ?
#
loop_
_entity_poly.entity_id
_entity_poly.type
_entity_poly.pdbx_seq_one_letter_code
_entity_poly.pdbx_strand_id
1 'polypeptide(L)'
;MAYPERLLSDGEKVEAEFRPHWSGLLREGLIVVLGMAIGVVLIWLSAPAWTGVALVILVFLFIVKGSIKWFTTLHVITDERVIYRAGFIAKRGKEIPLEVINDIAFNQTIFEKMFGTGDLMIESAGTHGQTRYRDIPKPEEVQSLLYRVREVRMLHIKGGQTLAAEESTASQLDRLSRLHDEGKLTSEEFDKEKKKLLGGN
;
A
#
# COMPACT_ATOMS: atom_id res chain seq x y z
N MET A 1 11.03 12.26 8.11
CA MET A 1 11.04 12.91 6.78
C MET A 1 9.67 12.62 6.20
N ALA A 2 8.91 13.65 5.86
CA ALA A 2 7.62 13.48 5.20
C ALA A 2 7.81 12.96 3.77
N TYR A 3 6.82 12.24 3.26
CA TYR A 3 6.83 11.78 1.88
C TYR A 3 6.92 12.98 0.93
N PRO A 4 7.81 12.96 -0.09
CA PRO A 4 7.97 14.12 -0.97
C PRO A 4 6.71 14.35 -1.82
N GLU A 5 6.07 15.51 -1.66
CA GLU A 5 4.86 15.89 -2.40
C GLU A 5 5.01 15.80 -3.93
N ARG A 6 6.22 16.04 -4.46
CA ARG A 6 6.54 15.92 -5.90
C ARG A 6 6.33 14.52 -6.50
N LEU A 7 6.07 13.52 -5.68
CA LEU A 7 5.88 12.12 -6.09
C LEU A 7 4.43 11.68 -5.96
N LEU A 8 3.57 12.57 -5.49
CA LEU A 8 2.12 12.41 -5.50
C LEU A 8 1.56 12.81 -6.87
N SER A 9 0.44 12.24 -7.24
CA SER A 9 -0.33 12.67 -8.38
C SER A 9 -1.00 14.03 -8.11
N ASP A 10 -1.39 14.74 -9.16
CA ASP A 10 -2.10 16.02 -9.00
C ASP A 10 -3.41 15.81 -8.23
N GLY A 11 -3.51 16.43 -7.06
CA GLY A 11 -4.67 16.32 -6.18
C GLY A 11 -4.65 15.16 -5.19
N GLU A 12 -3.65 14.26 -5.26
CA GLU A 12 -3.51 13.12 -4.33
C GLU A 12 -3.15 13.61 -2.91
N LYS A 13 -3.86 13.10 -1.91
CA LYS A 13 -3.68 13.49 -0.50
C LYS A 13 -3.13 12.33 0.32
N VAL A 14 -2.18 12.66 1.21
CA VAL A 14 -1.66 11.70 2.18
C VAL A 14 -2.60 11.62 3.37
N GLU A 15 -3.18 10.45 3.60
CA GLU A 15 -4.08 10.15 4.72
C GLU A 15 -3.32 9.67 5.96
N ALA A 16 -2.25 8.91 5.77
CA ALA A 16 -1.38 8.47 6.84
C ALA A 16 0.04 8.18 6.35
N GLU A 17 1.00 8.49 7.21
CA GLU A 17 2.42 8.18 7.01
C GLU A 17 2.97 7.56 8.29
N PHE A 18 3.58 6.40 8.20
CA PHE A 18 4.18 5.72 9.36
C PHE A 18 5.39 4.89 8.96
N ARG A 19 6.23 4.64 9.97
CA ARG A 19 7.41 3.77 9.85
C ARG A 19 7.14 2.46 10.58
N PRO A 20 7.90 1.40 10.24
CA PRO A 20 7.89 0.18 11.03
C PRO A 20 8.19 0.50 12.50
N HIS A 21 7.53 -0.19 13.39
CA HIS A 21 7.73 0.02 14.82
C HIS A 21 9.10 -0.49 15.25
N TRP A 22 9.69 0.13 16.26
CA TRP A 22 11.00 -0.25 16.78
C TRP A 22 11.07 -1.68 17.33
N SER A 23 9.92 -2.27 17.70
CA SER A 23 9.84 -3.67 18.17
C SER A 23 10.37 -4.67 17.13
N GLY A 24 10.33 -4.35 15.84
CA GLY A 24 10.97 -5.14 14.80
C GLY A 24 12.48 -5.31 15.01
N LEU A 25 13.13 -4.35 15.68
CA LEU A 25 14.56 -4.43 16.06
C LEU A 25 14.82 -5.38 17.22
N LEU A 26 13.80 -5.75 18.04
CA LEU A 26 13.97 -6.67 19.16
C LEU A 26 14.45 -8.04 18.71
N ARG A 27 13.93 -8.53 17.58
CA ARG A 27 14.40 -9.80 17.01
C ARG A 27 15.87 -9.73 16.59
N GLU A 28 16.27 -8.62 16.01
CA GLU A 28 17.66 -8.38 15.62
C GLU A 28 18.53 -8.19 16.86
N GLY A 29 18.04 -7.50 17.89
CA GLY A 29 18.68 -7.37 19.20
C GLY A 29 18.91 -8.73 19.90
N LEU A 30 17.92 -9.63 19.83
CA LEU A 30 18.08 -10.98 20.40
C LEU A 30 19.19 -11.78 19.70
N ILE A 31 19.28 -11.70 18.37
CA ILE A 31 20.36 -12.35 17.60
C ILE A 31 21.72 -11.79 18.02
N VAL A 32 21.82 -10.48 18.26
CA VAL A 32 23.02 -9.82 18.74
C VAL A 32 23.42 -10.32 20.13
N VAL A 33 22.46 -10.41 21.06
CA VAL A 33 22.72 -10.92 22.43
C VAL A 33 23.18 -12.37 22.39
N LEU A 34 22.53 -13.23 21.59
CA LEU A 34 22.95 -14.63 21.40
C LEU A 34 24.33 -14.73 20.75
N GLY A 35 24.63 -13.91 19.76
CA GLY A 35 25.98 -13.86 19.15
C GLY A 35 27.05 -13.45 20.15
N MET A 36 26.80 -12.45 20.98
CA MET A 36 27.72 -12.04 22.05
C MET A 36 27.92 -13.15 23.09
N ALA A 37 26.84 -13.83 23.50
CA ALA A 37 26.94 -14.97 24.45
C ALA A 37 27.79 -16.09 23.87
N ILE A 38 27.61 -16.46 22.60
CA ILE A 38 28.44 -17.44 21.90
C ILE A 38 29.89 -16.97 21.87
N GLY A 39 30.15 -15.70 21.60
CA GLY A 39 31.52 -15.15 21.61
C GLY A 39 32.23 -15.26 22.95
N VAL A 40 31.54 -14.98 24.04
CA VAL A 40 32.06 -15.13 25.39
C VAL A 40 32.43 -16.59 25.66
N VAL A 41 31.55 -17.54 25.28
CA VAL A 41 31.82 -18.99 25.43
C VAL A 41 33.05 -19.42 24.62
N LEU A 42 33.19 -18.95 23.38
CA LEU A 42 34.35 -19.28 22.54
C LEU A 42 35.66 -18.75 23.14
N ILE A 43 35.66 -17.53 23.69
CA ILE A 43 36.83 -16.97 24.38
C ILE A 43 37.18 -17.84 25.62
N TRP A 44 36.16 -18.27 26.37
CA TRP A 44 36.36 -19.11 27.54
C TRP A 44 36.91 -20.50 27.18
N LEU A 45 36.56 -21.02 26.00
CA LEU A 45 37.10 -22.26 25.43
C LEU A 45 38.52 -22.11 24.80
N SER A 46 39.24 -21.03 25.11
CA SER A 46 40.58 -20.72 24.60
C SER A 46 40.67 -20.58 23.08
N ALA A 47 39.62 -20.10 22.46
CA ALA A 47 39.65 -19.75 21.04
C ALA A 47 40.65 -18.61 20.75
N PRO A 48 41.26 -18.54 19.56
CA PRO A 48 42.18 -17.48 19.20
C PRO A 48 41.53 -16.08 19.30
N ALA A 49 42.23 -15.06 19.76
CA ALA A 49 41.69 -13.71 19.99
C ALA A 49 41.04 -13.09 18.76
N TRP A 50 41.47 -13.44 17.54
CA TRP A 50 40.88 -12.95 16.30
C TRP A 50 39.39 -13.37 16.11
N THR A 51 38.98 -14.50 16.70
CA THR A 51 37.59 -14.99 16.65
C THR A 51 36.65 -14.03 17.37
N GLY A 52 37.06 -13.46 18.49
CA GLY A 52 36.31 -12.45 19.22
C GLY A 52 36.17 -11.17 18.41
N VAL A 53 37.23 -10.70 17.77
CA VAL A 53 37.22 -9.52 16.90
C VAL A 53 36.28 -9.73 15.69
N ALA A 54 36.39 -10.88 15.04
CA ALA A 54 35.54 -11.23 13.90
C ALA A 54 34.05 -11.23 14.29
N LEU A 55 33.72 -11.78 15.46
CA LEU A 55 32.36 -11.82 15.96
C LEU A 55 31.81 -10.40 16.24
N VAL A 56 32.61 -9.55 16.88
CA VAL A 56 32.21 -8.15 17.15
C VAL A 56 31.93 -7.41 15.85
N ILE A 57 32.79 -7.58 14.83
CA ILE A 57 32.58 -6.98 13.50
C ILE A 57 31.28 -7.50 12.88
N LEU A 58 31.03 -8.79 12.92
CA LEU A 58 29.82 -9.41 12.36
C LEU A 58 28.56 -8.90 13.04
N VAL A 59 28.55 -8.83 14.37
CA VAL A 59 27.45 -8.29 15.16
C VAL A 59 27.22 -6.81 14.82
N PHE A 60 28.28 -6.01 14.73
CA PHE A 60 28.21 -4.61 14.37
C PHE A 60 27.58 -4.42 12.98
N LEU A 61 28.03 -5.17 11.97
CA LEU A 61 27.50 -5.12 10.62
C LEU A 61 26.01 -5.51 10.59
N PHE A 62 25.59 -6.47 11.42
CA PHE A 62 24.20 -6.89 11.53
C PHE A 62 23.31 -5.80 12.11
N ILE A 63 23.76 -5.13 13.19
CA ILE A 63 23.05 -3.98 13.80
C ILE A 63 22.92 -2.84 12.79
N VAL A 64 24.00 -2.47 12.11
CA VAL A 64 24.02 -1.39 11.13
C VAL A 64 23.02 -1.68 10.00
N LYS A 65 23.01 -2.90 9.47
CA LYS A 65 22.05 -3.32 8.43
C LYS A 65 20.59 -3.20 8.89
N GLY A 66 20.28 -3.68 10.09
CA GLY A 66 18.94 -3.61 10.67
C GLY A 66 18.48 -2.16 10.89
N SER A 67 19.35 -1.34 11.47
CA SER A 67 19.08 0.07 11.70
C SER A 67 18.86 0.83 10.38
N ILE A 68 19.71 0.64 9.38
CA ILE A 68 19.53 1.27 8.06
C ILE A 68 18.17 0.90 7.47
N LYS A 69 17.81 -0.39 7.48
CA LYS A 69 16.52 -0.85 6.99
C LYS A 69 15.37 -0.18 7.71
N TRP A 70 15.42 -0.09 9.03
CA TRP A 70 14.38 0.54 9.84
C TRP A 70 14.23 2.03 9.54
N PHE A 71 15.33 2.78 9.49
CA PHE A 71 15.34 4.21 9.20
C PHE A 71 14.89 4.56 7.77
N THR A 72 15.10 3.65 6.82
CA THR A 72 14.82 3.91 5.40
C THR A 72 13.50 3.34 4.92
N THR A 73 12.76 2.62 5.78
CA THR A 73 11.44 2.07 5.43
C THR A 73 10.35 3.08 5.80
N LEU A 74 9.47 3.33 4.83
CA LEU A 74 8.35 4.25 4.96
C LEU A 74 7.11 3.62 4.33
N HIS A 75 5.99 3.70 5.05
CA HIS A 75 4.65 3.34 4.58
C HIS A 75 3.82 4.60 4.48
N VAL A 76 3.17 4.80 3.34
CA VAL A 76 2.29 5.94 3.10
C VAL A 76 0.97 5.41 2.55
N ILE A 77 -0.11 5.88 3.11
CA ILE A 77 -1.47 5.64 2.62
C ILE A 77 -1.97 6.96 2.06
N THR A 78 -2.37 6.95 0.81
CA THR A 78 -3.00 8.10 0.15
C THR A 78 -4.46 7.77 -0.14
N ASP A 79 -5.19 8.74 -0.62
CA ASP A 79 -6.57 8.57 -1.12
C ASP A 79 -6.66 7.78 -2.45
N GLU A 80 -5.50 7.46 -3.08
CA GLU A 80 -5.44 6.70 -4.34
C GLU A 80 -4.75 5.36 -4.21
N ARG A 81 -3.69 5.24 -3.41
CA ARG A 81 -2.82 4.05 -3.35
C ARG A 81 -2.12 3.87 -2.00
N VAL A 82 -1.67 2.65 -1.76
CA VAL A 82 -0.75 2.32 -0.67
C VAL A 82 0.66 2.30 -1.23
N ILE A 83 1.55 3.10 -0.65
CA ILE A 83 2.93 3.26 -1.08
C ILE A 83 3.86 2.68 0.00
N TYR A 84 4.71 1.75 -0.41
CA TYR A 84 5.80 1.23 0.40
C TYR A 84 7.13 1.64 -0.21
N ARG A 85 8.00 2.22 0.59
CA ARG A 85 9.38 2.54 0.19
C ARG A 85 10.37 2.04 1.21
N ALA A 86 11.44 1.45 0.71
CA ALA A 86 12.55 0.99 1.54
C ALA A 86 13.87 1.13 0.78
N GLY A 87 14.94 1.35 1.53
CA GLY A 87 16.32 1.32 1.04
C GLY A 87 16.99 2.70 0.95
N PHE A 88 18.26 2.73 1.33
CA PHE A 88 19.10 3.93 1.31
C PHE A 88 19.82 4.10 -0.04
N ILE A 89 20.53 3.06 -0.49
CA ILE A 89 21.28 3.04 -1.75
C ILE A 89 20.41 2.47 -2.88
N ALA A 90 19.91 1.25 -2.70
CA ALA A 90 18.98 0.61 -3.63
C ALA A 90 17.54 0.89 -3.15
N LYS A 91 16.88 1.83 -3.80
CA LYS A 91 15.49 2.18 -3.48
C LYS A 91 14.56 1.10 -4.04
N ARG A 92 13.74 0.54 -3.16
CA ARG A 92 12.64 -0.36 -3.54
C ARG A 92 11.34 0.35 -3.21
N GLY A 93 10.50 0.51 -4.20
CA GLY A 93 9.15 1.03 -4.06
C GLY A 93 8.14 -0.03 -4.49
N LYS A 94 7.03 -0.12 -3.79
CA LYS A 94 5.84 -0.86 -4.21
C LYS A 94 4.65 0.02 -3.99
N GLU A 95 3.83 0.14 -4.99
CA GLU A 95 2.60 0.93 -4.98
C GLU A 95 1.44 0.01 -5.32
N ILE A 96 0.38 0.06 -4.55
CA ILE A 96 -0.82 -0.75 -4.74
C ILE A 96 -2.01 0.22 -4.79
N PRO A 97 -2.63 0.43 -5.97
CA PRO A 97 -3.85 1.23 -6.09
C PRO A 97 -4.96 0.65 -5.21
N LEU A 98 -5.76 1.52 -4.58
CA LEU A 98 -6.84 1.09 -3.68
C LEU A 98 -7.93 0.30 -4.41
N GLU A 99 -8.11 0.55 -5.72
CA GLU A 99 -9.09 -0.13 -6.56
C GLU A 99 -8.82 -1.62 -6.76
N VAL A 100 -7.53 -2.01 -6.75
CA VAL A 100 -7.13 -3.41 -6.97
C VAL A 100 -6.97 -4.20 -5.68
N ILE A 101 -7.20 -3.60 -4.52
CA ILE A 101 -7.16 -4.28 -3.23
C ILE A 101 -8.42 -5.13 -3.07
N ASN A 102 -8.25 -6.43 -2.91
CA ASN A 102 -9.33 -7.39 -2.69
C ASN A 102 -9.63 -7.53 -1.20
N ASP A 103 -8.59 -7.81 -0.41
CA ASP A 103 -8.71 -8.03 1.03
C ASP A 103 -7.56 -7.41 1.81
N ILE A 104 -7.85 -7.03 3.07
CA ILE A 104 -6.90 -6.45 4.00
C ILE A 104 -7.03 -7.21 5.31
N ALA A 105 -6.07 -8.06 5.61
CA ALA A 105 -5.99 -8.80 6.85
C ALA A 105 -4.84 -8.28 7.72
N PHE A 106 -4.96 -8.41 9.04
CA PHE A 106 -3.83 -8.24 9.93
C PHE A 106 -3.60 -9.50 10.76
N ASN A 107 -2.36 -9.69 11.17
CA ASN A 107 -1.98 -10.75 12.10
C ASN A 107 -1.16 -10.12 13.23
N GLN A 108 -1.48 -10.52 14.45
CA GLN A 108 -0.85 -10.00 15.64
C GLN A 108 -0.62 -11.13 16.64
N THR A 109 0.63 -11.39 16.94
CA THR A 109 1.01 -12.34 18.01
C THR A 109 0.82 -11.69 19.38
N ILE A 110 0.82 -12.51 20.45
CA ILE A 110 0.67 -12.02 21.82
C ILE A 110 1.76 -10.98 22.16
N PHE A 111 2.99 -11.22 21.74
CA PHE A 111 4.10 -10.29 21.95
C PHE A 111 3.92 -8.99 21.17
N GLU A 112 3.55 -9.08 19.90
CA GLU A 112 3.28 -7.89 19.07
C GLU A 112 2.13 -7.06 19.64
N LYS A 113 1.12 -7.72 20.19
CA LYS A 113 0.01 -7.04 20.87
C LYS A 113 0.45 -6.25 22.10
N MET A 114 1.40 -6.77 22.88
CA MET A 114 1.97 -6.03 24.03
C MET A 114 2.70 -4.75 23.58
N PHE A 115 3.29 -4.75 22.41
CA PHE A 115 3.98 -3.57 21.85
C PHE A 115 3.10 -2.71 20.93
N GLY A 116 1.84 -3.09 20.74
CA GLY A 116 0.91 -2.38 19.85
C GLY A 116 1.30 -2.46 18.37
N THR A 117 1.91 -3.58 17.96
CA THR A 117 2.37 -3.81 16.58
C THR A 117 1.75 -5.07 15.99
N GLY A 118 1.88 -5.25 14.70
CA GLY A 118 1.49 -6.47 13.99
C GLY A 118 1.85 -6.40 12.52
N ASP A 119 1.51 -7.44 11.80
CA ASP A 119 1.72 -7.54 10.38
C ASP A 119 0.41 -7.27 9.62
N LEU A 120 0.47 -6.43 8.61
CA LEU A 120 -0.65 -6.17 7.70
C LEU A 120 -0.43 -6.94 6.41
N MET A 121 -1.44 -7.67 5.96
CA MET A 121 -1.46 -8.39 4.70
C MET A 121 -2.48 -7.75 3.77
N ILE A 122 -2.01 -7.32 2.61
CA ILE A 122 -2.87 -6.75 1.56
C ILE A 122 -2.87 -7.73 0.40
N GLU A 123 -4.05 -8.23 0.06
CA GLU A 123 -4.27 -9.03 -1.13
C GLU A 123 -4.79 -8.14 -2.26
N SER A 124 -4.11 -8.19 -3.40
CA SER A 124 -4.46 -7.39 -4.57
C SER A 124 -4.61 -8.24 -5.82
N ALA A 125 -5.52 -7.83 -6.69
CA ALA A 125 -5.70 -8.44 -8.01
C ALA A 125 -4.44 -8.25 -8.89
N GLY A 126 -4.15 -9.24 -9.75
CA GLY A 126 -3.06 -9.17 -10.72
C GLY A 126 -1.71 -9.70 -10.21
N THR A 127 -0.62 -9.16 -10.76
CA THR A 127 0.76 -9.67 -10.55
C THR A 127 1.31 -9.45 -9.14
N HIS A 128 0.64 -8.66 -8.31
CA HIS A 128 1.13 -8.33 -6.97
C HIS A 128 0.75 -9.37 -5.91
N GLY A 129 -0.33 -10.14 -6.12
CA GLY A 129 -0.78 -11.17 -5.20
C GLY A 129 -0.91 -10.66 -3.75
N GLN A 130 -0.48 -11.48 -2.81
CA GLN A 130 -0.46 -11.13 -1.39
C GLN A 130 0.84 -10.40 -1.00
N THR A 131 0.70 -9.24 -0.34
CA THR A 131 1.82 -8.44 0.14
C THR A 131 1.74 -8.31 1.66
N ARG A 132 2.81 -8.68 2.35
CA ARG A 132 2.92 -8.59 3.81
C ARG A 132 3.80 -7.41 4.21
N TYR A 133 3.25 -6.52 5.01
CA TYR A 133 3.93 -5.41 5.66
C TYR A 133 4.13 -5.74 7.13
N ARG A 134 5.38 -5.74 7.59
CA ARG A 134 5.73 -6.16 8.95
C ARG A 134 5.89 -4.98 9.89
N ASP A 135 5.70 -5.27 11.18
CA ASP A 135 5.97 -4.32 12.27
C ASP A 135 5.17 -3.01 12.13
N ILE A 136 3.91 -3.10 11.65
CA ILE A 136 3.02 -1.96 11.51
C ILE A 136 2.52 -1.54 12.90
N PRO A 137 2.65 -0.26 13.29
CA PRO A 137 2.04 0.23 14.51
C PRO A 137 0.52 0.22 14.39
N LYS A 138 -0.16 -0.25 15.44
CA LYS A 138 -1.63 -0.28 15.54
C LYS A 138 -2.32 -0.85 14.28
N PRO A 139 -2.08 -2.10 13.93
CA PRO A 139 -2.53 -2.66 12.64
C PRO A 139 -4.06 -2.63 12.46
N GLU A 140 -4.84 -2.71 13.54
CA GLU A 140 -6.30 -2.61 13.51
C GLU A 140 -6.77 -1.21 13.05
N GLU A 141 -6.13 -0.14 13.56
CA GLU A 141 -6.44 1.24 13.16
C GLU A 141 -6.07 1.47 11.69
N VAL A 142 -4.91 0.94 11.26
CA VAL A 142 -4.43 1.04 9.88
C VAL A 142 -5.34 0.28 8.93
N GLN A 143 -5.78 -0.92 9.29
CA GLN A 143 -6.76 -1.69 8.51
C GLN A 143 -8.07 -0.92 8.35
N SER A 144 -8.61 -0.39 9.46
CA SER A 144 -9.86 0.38 9.45
C SER A 144 -9.75 1.65 8.60
N LEU A 145 -8.59 2.32 8.64
CA LEU A 145 -8.30 3.48 7.80
C LEU A 145 -8.30 3.08 6.32
N LEU A 146 -7.60 2.00 5.96
CA LEU A 146 -7.52 1.52 4.58
C LEU A 146 -8.89 1.15 4.01
N TYR A 147 -9.75 0.47 4.78
CA TYR A 147 -11.10 0.17 4.32
C TYR A 147 -11.91 1.45 4.09
N ARG A 148 -11.82 2.43 4.97
CA ARG A 148 -12.52 3.71 4.86
C ARG A 148 -12.07 4.51 3.64
N VAL A 149 -10.77 4.65 3.43
CA VAL A 149 -10.21 5.40 2.29
C VAL A 149 -10.56 4.69 0.97
N ARG A 150 -10.46 3.35 0.94
CA ARG A 150 -10.87 2.54 -0.21
C ARG A 150 -12.34 2.71 -0.54
N GLU A 151 -13.24 2.72 0.45
CA GLU A 151 -14.67 2.92 0.25
C GLU A 151 -14.96 4.29 -0.36
N VAL A 152 -14.38 5.35 0.17
CA VAL A 152 -14.50 6.72 -0.37
C VAL A 152 -14.00 6.76 -1.82
N ARG A 153 -12.86 6.15 -2.13
CA ARG A 153 -12.31 6.08 -3.48
C ARG A 153 -13.27 5.37 -4.44
N MET A 154 -13.83 4.22 -4.02
CA MET A 154 -14.77 3.46 -4.85
C MET A 154 -16.06 4.21 -5.11
N LEU A 155 -16.56 4.98 -4.14
CA LEU A 155 -17.73 5.86 -4.32
C LEU A 155 -17.45 6.98 -5.33
N HIS A 156 -16.28 7.60 -5.25
CA HIS A 156 -15.83 8.62 -6.22
C HIS A 156 -15.78 8.08 -7.65
N ILE A 157 -15.19 6.90 -7.84
CA ILE A 157 -15.08 6.26 -9.16
C ILE A 157 -16.46 5.92 -9.70
N LYS A 158 -17.34 5.35 -8.89
CA LYS A 158 -18.72 5.02 -9.29
C LYS A 158 -19.52 6.28 -9.64
N GLY A 159 -19.43 7.32 -8.81
CA GLY A 159 -20.10 8.60 -9.07
C GLY A 159 -19.61 9.23 -10.38
N GLY A 160 -18.31 9.25 -10.62
CA GLY A 160 -17.73 9.74 -11.88
C GLY A 160 -18.18 8.95 -13.10
N GLN A 161 -18.28 7.61 -12.99
CA GLN A 161 -18.75 6.75 -14.07
C GLN A 161 -20.24 6.99 -14.39
N THR A 162 -21.07 7.22 -13.37
CA THR A 162 -22.49 7.51 -13.55
C THR A 162 -22.69 8.85 -14.28
N LEU A 163 -21.99 9.89 -13.84
CA LEU A 163 -22.04 11.20 -14.48
C LEU A 163 -21.55 11.14 -15.94
N ALA A 164 -20.43 10.46 -16.18
CA ALA A 164 -19.91 10.30 -17.54
C ALA A 164 -20.85 9.49 -18.45
N ALA A 165 -21.57 8.50 -17.90
CA ALA A 165 -22.56 7.74 -18.64
C ALA A 165 -23.79 8.60 -18.98
N GLU A 166 -24.26 9.43 -18.04
CA GLU A 166 -25.38 10.37 -18.28
C GLU A 166 -25.03 11.44 -19.32
N GLU A 167 -23.83 12.04 -19.23
CA GLU A 167 -23.34 12.99 -20.24
C GLU A 167 -23.20 12.34 -21.61
N SER A 168 -22.71 11.09 -21.68
CA SER A 168 -22.60 10.33 -22.92
C SER A 168 -23.96 10.07 -23.55
N THR A 169 -24.96 9.69 -22.75
CA THR A 169 -26.34 9.46 -23.21
C THR A 169 -27.01 10.74 -23.69
N ALA A 170 -26.84 11.85 -22.96
CA ALA A 170 -27.33 13.15 -23.37
C ALA A 170 -26.72 13.63 -24.69
N SER A 171 -25.39 13.45 -24.84
CA SER A 171 -24.67 13.78 -26.07
C SER A 171 -25.12 12.94 -27.26
N GLN A 172 -25.42 11.66 -27.07
CA GLN A 172 -25.97 10.77 -28.10
C GLN A 172 -27.40 11.16 -28.50
N LEU A 173 -28.23 11.57 -27.55
CA LEU A 173 -29.57 12.08 -27.81
C LEU A 173 -29.54 13.39 -28.60
N ASP A 174 -28.66 14.32 -28.26
CA ASP A 174 -28.49 15.58 -29.00
C ASP A 174 -28.06 15.32 -30.46
N ARG A 175 -27.13 14.37 -30.65
CA ARG A 175 -26.70 13.95 -31.99
C ARG A 175 -27.83 13.30 -32.81
N LEU A 176 -28.64 12.44 -32.17
CA LEU A 176 -29.82 11.85 -32.79
C LEU A 176 -30.85 12.92 -33.20
N SER A 177 -31.09 13.91 -32.33
CA SER A 177 -32.00 15.03 -32.60
C SER A 177 -31.53 15.82 -33.83
N ARG A 178 -30.26 16.16 -33.93
CA ARG A 178 -29.69 16.85 -35.09
C ARG A 178 -29.86 16.06 -36.39
N LEU A 179 -29.61 14.75 -36.35
CA LEU A 179 -29.76 13.88 -37.52
C LEU A 179 -31.23 13.81 -37.99
N HIS A 180 -32.18 13.84 -37.07
CA HIS A 180 -33.58 13.90 -37.37
C HIS A 180 -33.98 15.27 -37.98
N ASP A 181 -33.47 16.37 -37.40
CA ASP A 181 -33.74 17.75 -37.90
C ASP A 181 -33.10 17.97 -39.29
N GLU A 182 -31.97 17.33 -39.57
CA GLU A 182 -31.34 17.35 -40.91
C GLU A 182 -32.02 16.43 -41.92
N GLY A 183 -33.11 15.75 -41.55
CA GLY A 183 -33.86 14.83 -42.42
C GLY A 183 -33.12 13.55 -42.77
N LYS A 184 -32.04 13.22 -42.07
CA LYS A 184 -31.25 12.01 -42.27
C LYS A 184 -31.78 10.80 -41.51
N LEU A 185 -32.70 11.01 -40.57
CA LEU A 185 -33.41 9.97 -39.80
C LEU A 185 -34.90 10.19 -39.91
N THR A 186 -35.64 9.11 -40.10
CA THR A 186 -37.09 9.17 -40.04
C THR A 186 -37.58 9.25 -38.59
N SER A 187 -38.81 9.76 -38.36
CA SER A 187 -39.38 9.84 -37.02
C SER A 187 -39.48 8.48 -36.32
N GLU A 188 -39.74 7.40 -37.08
CA GLU A 188 -39.80 6.05 -36.54
C GLU A 188 -38.44 5.52 -36.09
N GLU A 189 -37.37 5.78 -36.85
CA GLU A 189 -35.99 5.41 -36.51
C GLU A 189 -35.51 6.24 -35.30
N PHE A 190 -35.82 7.53 -35.25
CA PHE A 190 -35.50 8.38 -34.12
C PHE A 190 -36.12 7.87 -32.82
N ASP A 191 -37.42 7.56 -32.83
CA ASP A 191 -38.11 7.06 -31.64
C ASP A 191 -37.59 5.70 -31.18
N LYS A 192 -37.22 4.84 -32.12
CA LYS A 192 -36.62 3.51 -31.82
C LYS A 192 -35.26 3.66 -31.16
N GLU A 193 -34.37 4.45 -31.71
CA GLU A 193 -33.03 4.65 -31.14
C GLU A 193 -33.07 5.43 -29.84
N LYS A 194 -33.94 6.41 -29.70
CA LYS A 194 -34.22 7.15 -28.45
C LYS A 194 -34.65 6.20 -27.34
N LYS A 195 -35.60 5.29 -27.61
CA LYS A 195 -36.04 4.30 -26.64
C LYS A 195 -34.87 3.40 -26.21
N LYS A 196 -34.03 2.95 -27.13
CA LYS A 196 -32.92 2.11 -26.87
C LYS A 196 -31.87 2.78 -25.99
N LEU A 197 -31.57 4.06 -26.23
CA LEU A 197 -30.64 4.86 -25.43
C LEU A 197 -31.16 5.15 -24.02
N LEU A 198 -32.47 5.30 -23.86
CA LEU A 198 -33.11 5.55 -22.57
C LEU A 198 -33.40 4.25 -21.77
N GLY A 199 -32.89 3.09 -22.23
CA GLY A 199 -33.07 1.81 -21.52
C GLY A 199 -34.47 1.21 -21.61
N GLY A 200 -35.28 1.67 -22.56
CA GLY A 200 -36.59 1.06 -22.81
C GLY A 200 -36.47 -0.21 -23.64
N ASN A 201 -36.65 -1.37 -22.97
CA ASN A 201 -36.95 -2.62 -23.63
C ASN A 201 -38.37 -2.64 -24.14
#